data_4798838420b544402ce06a75012985b2
#
_entry.id   4798838420b544402ce06a75012985b2
#
_cell.length_a   1.000
_cell.length_b   1.000
_cell.length_c   1.000
_cell.angle_alpha   90.00
_cell.angle_beta   90.00
_cell.angle_gamma   90.00
#
_symmetry.space_group_name_H-M   'P 1'
#
loop_
_entity.id
_entity.type
_entity.pdbx_description
1 polymer ?
#
loop_
_entity_poly.entity_id
_entity_poly.type
_entity_poly.pdbx_seq_one_letter_code
_entity_poly.pdbx_strand_id
1 'polypeptide(L)'
;MKHGMISGATNFTYAELCRSTTADAKGLSNNPTDEVLSNLKTLAQRYLQPLRDHFGCQIIINSAYRAPMVNKAVGGAPTSWHLKGCAADIRCPSAYVAVQYANFFIDRFEKHGVGFDELFLSRSRKGGYWLHVSYSPTGDNRLRCQVMVY
;
A
#
# COMPACT_ATOMS: atom_id res chain seq x y z
N MET A 1 0.87 9.68 -18.68
CA MET A 1 1.19 8.90 -17.47
C MET A 1 1.96 7.64 -17.84
N LYS A 2 2.95 7.30 -17.06
CA LYS A 2 3.71 6.07 -17.28
C LYS A 2 2.92 4.88 -16.73
N HIS A 3 2.45 3.99 -17.61
CA HIS A 3 1.67 2.81 -17.24
C HIS A 3 2.48 1.52 -17.18
N GLY A 4 3.78 1.61 -17.47
CA GLY A 4 4.66 0.45 -17.56
C GLY A 4 5.05 -0.16 -16.23
N MET A 5 5.76 -1.29 -16.32
CA MET A 5 6.32 -1.97 -15.16
C MET A 5 7.31 -1.06 -14.41
N ILE A 6 7.34 -1.24 -13.10
CA ILE A 6 8.23 -0.48 -12.23
C ILE A 6 9.60 -1.14 -12.23
N SER A 7 10.65 -0.39 -12.56
CA SER A 7 12.03 -0.88 -12.51
C SER A 7 12.35 -1.43 -11.12
N GLY A 8 12.89 -2.65 -11.05
CA GLY A 8 13.21 -3.31 -9.78
C GLY A 8 12.00 -3.88 -9.03
N ALA A 9 10.80 -3.76 -9.60
CA ALA A 9 9.56 -4.29 -9.04
C ALA A 9 8.65 -4.77 -10.17
N THR A 10 9.12 -5.75 -10.94
CA THR A 10 8.56 -6.16 -12.23
C THR A 10 7.17 -6.81 -12.14
N ASN A 11 6.71 -7.19 -10.95
CA ASN A 11 5.36 -7.70 -10.76
C ASN A 11 4.32 -6.59 -10.50
N PHE A 12 4.74 -5.33 -10.54
CA PHE A 12 3.87 -4.18 -10.29
C PHE A 12 3.99 -3.14 -11.39
N THR A 13 2.89 -2.42 -11.64
CA THR A 13 2.82 -1.32 -12.59
C THR A 13 2.35 -0.05 -11.92
N TYR A 14 2.72 1.10 -12.47
CA TYR A 14 2.18 2.39 -12.00
C TYR A 14 0.68 2.48 -12.20
N ALA A 15 0.16 1.92 -13.28
CA ALA A 15 -1.28 1.88 -13.55
C ALA A 15 -2.03 1.14 -12.45
N GLU A 16 -1.53 -0.02 -12.01
CA GLU A 16 -2.11 -0.79 -10.91
C GLU A 16 -2.12 0.00 -9.60
N LEU A 17 -1.00 0.66 -9.27
CA LEU A 17 -0.86 1.40 -8.02
C LEU A 17 -1.63 2.72 -8.00
N CYS A 18 -2.05 3.21 -9.17
CA CYS A 18 -2.88 4.41 -9.30
C CYS A 18 -4.35 4.10 -9.59
N ARG A 19 -4.74 2.82 -9.67
CA ARG A 19 -6.12 2.43 -9.92
C ARG A 19 -7.00 2.72 -8.71
N SER A 20 -8.18 3.27 -8.97
CA SER A 20 -9.17 3.53 -7.95
C SER A 20 -10.58 3.32 -8.52
N THR A 21 -11.28 2.32 -7.99
CA THR A 21 -12.68 2.06 -8.37
C THR A 21 -13.59 3.22 -7.96
N THR A 22 -13.30 3.89 -6.86
CA THR A 22 -14.04 5.08 -6.42
C THR A 22 -13.86 6.25 -7.37
N ALA A 23 -12.62 6.49 -7.84
CA ALA A 23 -12.34 7.54 -8.81
C ALA A 23 -13.11 7.28 -10.12
N ASP A 24 -13.08 6.05 -10.60
CA ASP A 24 -13.79 5.65 -11.82
C ASP A 24 -15.30 5.83 -11.67
N ALA A 25 -15.88 5.36 -10.57
CA ALA A 25 -17.31 5.43 -10.32
C ALA A 25 -17.81 6.88 -10.16
N LYS A 26 -16.97 7.78 -9.63
CA LYS A 26 -17.34 9.17 -9.36
C LYS A 26 -16.82 10.16 -10.40
N GLY A 27 -16.14 9.68 -11.44
CA GLY A 27 -15.55 10.55 -12.46
C GLY A 27 -14.45 11.46 -11.93
N LEU A 28 -13.72 11.02 -10.90
CA LEU A 28 -12.64 11.79 -10.30
C LEU A 28 -11.30 11.42 -10.93
N SER A 29 -10.40 12.40 -11.05
CA SER A 29 -9.04 12.13 -11.47
C SER A 29 -8.24 11.51 -10.32
N ASN A 30 -7.41 10.51 -10.65
CA ASN A 30 -6.43 9.93 -9.73
C ASN A 30 -5.04 9.92 -10.37
N ASN A 31 -4.71 10.97 -11.13
CA ASN A 31 -3.42 11.08 -11.82
C ASN A 31 -2.31 11.46 -10.82
N PRO A 32 -1.20 10.71 -10.80
CA PRO A 32 -0.10 10.98 -9.88
C PRO A 32 0.77 12.14 -10.37
N THR A 33 1.35 12.87 -9.42
CA THR A 33 2.45 13.79 -9.68
C THR A 33 3.77 13.02 -9.83
N ASP A 34 4.83 13.69 -10.28
CA ASP A 34 6.16 13.07 -10.38
C ASP A 34 6.68 12.63 -9.00
N GLU A 35 6.41 13.41 -7.95
CA GLU A 35 6.76 13.04 -6.57
C GLU A 35 6.05 11.75 -6.15
N VAL A 36 4.76 11.64 -6.45
CA VAL A 36 3.98 10.43 -6.15
C VAL A 36 4.52 9.23 -6.92
N LEU A 37 4.87 9.39 -8.19
CA LEU A 37 5.46 8.31 -8.99
C LEU A 37 6.78 7.82 -8.37
N SER A 38 7.62 8.73 -7.90
CA SER A 38 8.86 8.39 -7.20
C SER A 38 8.59 7.61 -5.92
N ASN A 39 7.62 8.04 -5.13
CA ASN A 39 7.23 7.36 -3.89
C ASN A 39 6.62 5.98 -4.16
N LEU A 40 5.81 5.84 -5.20
CA LEU A 40 5.25 4.55 -5.62
C LEU A 40 6.34 3.58 -6.06
N LYS A 41 7.37 4.07 -6.74
CA LYS A 41 8.52 3.24 -7.11
C LYS A 41 9.21 2.67 -5.87
N THR A 42 9.47 3.51 -4.88
CA THR A 42 10.06 3.08 -3.59
C THR A 42 9.16 2.08 -2.86
N LEU A 43 7.85 2.35 -2.81
CA LEU A 43 6.86 1.44 -2.22
C LEU A 43 6.93 0.06 -2.86
N ALA A 44 6.94 0.01 -4.19
CA ALA A 44 6.99 -1.24 -4.93
C ALA A 44 8.32 -1.96 -4.73
N GLN A 45 9.44 -1.27 -4.85
CA GLN A 45 10.78 -1.87 -4.74
C GLN A 45 11.12 -2.36 -3.34
N ARG A 46 10.77 -1.60 -2.31
CA ARG A 46 11.18 -1.89 -0.94
C ARG A 46 10.17 -2.71 -0.14
N TYR A 47 8.90 -2.69 -0.54
CA TYR A 47 7.83 -3.32 0.24
C TYR A 47 7.05 -4.38 -0.54
N LEU A 48 6.52 -4.02 -1.69
CA LEU A 48 5.60 -4.92 -2.41
C LEU A 48 6.31 -6.05 -3.15
N GLN A 49 7.37 -5.75 -3.88
CA GLN A 49 8.12 -6.78 -4.62
C GLN A 49 8.80 -7.78 -3.68
N PRO A 50 9.47 -7.35 -2.57
CA PRO A 50 10.00 -8.31 -1.61
C PRO A 50 8.95 -9.22 -0.99
N LEU A 51 7.76 -8.70 -0.71
CA LEU A 51 6.63 -9.51 -0.23
C LEU A 51 6.21 -10.55 -1.28
N ARG A 52 6.07 -10.11 -2.53
CA ARG A 52 5.74 -10.96 -3.68
C ARG A 52 6.75 -12.10 -3.86
N ASP A 53 8.03 -11.77 -3.77
CA ASP A 53 9.12 -12.74 -3.96
C ASP A 53 9.15 -13.76 -2.82
N HIS A 54 8.93 -13.30 -1.59
CA HIS A 54 8.95 -14.17 -0.41
C HIS A 54 7.83 -15.21 -0.44
N PHE A 55 6.61 -14.81 -0.75
CA PHE A 55 5.47 -15.73 -0.75
C PHE A 55 5.27 -16.46 -2.08
N GLY A 56 5.89 -15.98 -3.17
CA GLY A 56 5.82 -16.62 -4.47
C GLY A 56 4.42 -16.67 -5.09
N CYS A 57 3.52 -15.79 -4.65
CA CYS A 57 2.15 -15.70 -5.16
C CYS A 57 1.78 -14.27 -5.51
N GLN A 58 0.71 -14.11 -6.28
CA GLN A 58 0.21 -12.78 -6.66
C GLN A 58 -0.17 -11.97 -5.42
N ILE A 59 0.31 -10.74 -5.35
CA ILE A 59 -0.05 -9.76 -4.33
C ILE A 59 -1.03 -8.77 -4.98
N ILE A 60 -2.26 -8.75 -4.48
CA ILE A 60 -3.34 -7.91 -5.03
C ILE A 60 -3.43 -6.64 -4.21
N ILE A 61 -3.33 -5.49 -4.88
CA ILE A 61 -3.39 -4.17 -4.26
C ILE A 61 -4.80 -3.62 -4.43
N ASN A 62 -5.49 -3.41 -3.31
CA ASN A 62 -6.82 -2.79 -3.31
C ASN A 62 -6.75 -1.29 -3.55
N SER A 63 -5.73 -0.63 -2.96
CA SER A 63 -5.54 0.82 -3.07
C SER A 63 -4.07 1.13 -2.75
N ALA A 64 -3.46 1.99 -3.56
CA ALA A 64 -2.16 2.58 -3.23
C ALA A 64 -2.26 4.10 -3.29
N TYR A 65 -2.00 4.75 -4.42
CA TYR A 65 -2.16 6.20 -4.50
C TYR A 65 -3.64 6.61 -4.50
N ARG A 66 -3.94 7.65 -3.74
CA ARG A 66 -5.23 8.36 -3.77
C ARG A 66 -5.00 9.86 -3.89
N ALA A 67 -5.51 10.46 -4.97
CA ALA A 67 -5.57 11.92 -5.10
C ALA A 67 -6.44 12.52 -3.98
N PRO A 68 -6.25 13.80 -3.62
CA PRO A 68 -6.99 14.42 -2.50
C PRO A 68 -8.50 14.25 -2.57
N MET A 69 -9.11 14.45 -3.73
CA MET A 69 -10.56 14.28 -3.89
C MET A 69 -11.01 12.84 -3.75
N VAL A 70 -10.19 11.89 -4.21
CA VAL A 70 -10.47 10.46 -4.05
C VAL A 70 -10.35 10.06 -2.58
N ASN A 71 -9.31 10.52 -1.90
CA ASN A 71 -9.13 10.27 -0.47
C ASN A 71 -10.32 10.79 0.35
N LYS A 72 -10.79 11.98 0.06
CA LYS A 72 -11.98 12.55 0.69
C LYS A 72 -13.22 11.72 0.41
N ALA A 73 -13.39 11.25 -0.83
CA ALA A 73 -14.56 10.46 -1.23
C ALA A 73 -14.63 9.10 -0.51
N VAL A 74 -13.49 8.48 -0.17
CA VAL A 74 -13.45 7.23 0.57
C VAL A 74 -13.39 7.41 2.09
N GLY A 75 -13.42 8.65 2.58
CA GLY A 75 -13.35 8.94 4.01
C GLY A 75 -11.96 8.73 4.61
N GLY A 76 -10.91 8.81 3.80
CA GLY A 76 -9.54 8.68 4.26
C GLY A 76 -9.09 9.87 5.11
N ALA A 77 -8.14 9.63 6.02
CA ALA A 77 -7.59 10.68 6.85
C ALA A 77 -6.89 11.77 5.99
N PRO A 78 -7.00 13.06 6.36
CA PRO A 78 -6.30 14.13 5.63
C PRO A 78 -4.78 13.98 5.62
N THR A 79 -4.23 13.20 6.55
CA THR A 79 -2.79 12.93 6.69
C THR A 79 -2.40 11.55 6.16
N SER A 80 -3.29 10.87 5.43
CA SER A 80 -3.05 9.52 4.91
C SER A 80 -1.82 9.47 4.00
N TRP A 81 -0.99 8.46 4.19
CA TRP A 81 0.15 8.18 3.31
C TRP A 81 -0.25 7.76 1.90
N HIS A 82 -1.50 7.33 1.68
CA HIS A 82 -2.03 7.09 0.34
C HIS A 82 -1.99 8.35 -0.53
N LEU A 83 -2.14 9.53 0.06
CA LEU A 83 -2.06 10.82 -0.65
C LEU A 83 -0.71 11.08 -1.30
N LYS A 84 0.34 10.48 -0.77
CA LYS A 84 1.72 10.68 -1.22
C LYS A 84 2.27 9.50 -2.02
N GLY A 85 1.49 8.44 -2.21
CA GLY A 85 1.97 7.23 -2.85
C GLY A 85 2.89 6.39 -1.95
N CYS A 86 2.80 6.58 -0.64
CA CYS A 86 3.64 5.91 0.36
C CYS A 86 2.90 4.81 1.13
N ALA A 87 1.74 4.40 0.70
CA ALA A 87 0.93 3.37 1.35
C ALA A 87 0.28 2.45 0.34
N ALA A 88 0.07 1.21 0.75
CA ALA A 88 -0.72 0.23 0.02
C ALA A 88 -1.62 -0.55 0.95
N ASP A 89 -2.85 -0.81 0.49
CA ASP A 89 -3.77 -1.75 1.11
C ASP A 89 -3.71 -3.05 0.30
N ILE A 90 -3.18 -4.09 0.92
CA ILE A 90 -2.93 -5.39 0.30
C ILE A 90 -4.08 -6.32 0.65
N ARG A 91 -4.76 -6.84 -0.36
CA ARG A 91 -5.85 -7.79 -0.18
C ARG A 91 -5.34 -9.07 0.47
N CYS A 92 -6.04 -9.55 1.50
CA CYS A 92 -5.74 -10.80 2.18
C CYS A 92 -6.98 -11.72 2.14
N PRO A 93 -6.83 -12.97 1.70
CA PRO A 93 -7.96 -13.90 1.64
C PRO A 93 -8.48 -14.32 3.01
N SER A 94 -7.67 -14.16 4.05
CA SER A 94 -8.01 -14.53 5.42
C SER A 94 -7.22 -13.72 6.44
N ALA A 95 -7.65 -13.77 7.70
CA ALA A 95 -6.88 -13.20 8.82
C ALA A 95 -5.50 -13.84 8.95
N TYR A 96 -5.41 -15.15 8.71
CA TYR A 96 -4.13 -15.88 8.75
C TYR A 96 -3.13 -15.29 7.76
N VAL A 97 -3.54 -15.07 6.51
CA VAL A 97 -2.66 -14.49 5.50
C VAL A 97 -2.27 -13.06 5.86
N ALA A 98 -3.19 -12.27 6.40
CA ALA A 98 -2.89 -10.91 6.86
C ALA A 98 -1.79 -10.92 7.94
N VAL A 99 -1.86 -11.84 8.89
CA VAL A 99 -0.82 -12.02 9.92
C VAL A 99 0.51 -12.44 9.30
N GLN A 100 0.50 -13.37 8.33
CA GLN A 100 1.72 -13.79 7.64
C GLN A 100 2.40 -12.64 6.91
N TYR A 101 1.63 -11.82 6.21
CA TYR A 101 2.16 -10.64 5.53
C TYR A 101 2.72 -9.61 6.52
N ALA A 102 2.01 -9.35 7.62
CA ALA A 102 2.48 -8.44 8.66
C ALA A 102 3.80 -8.94 9.28
N ASN A 103 3.88 -10.22 9.59
CA ASN A 103 5.10 -10.82 10.15
C ASN A 103 6.29 -10.69 9.20
N PHE A 104 6.07 -10.77 7.89
CA PHE A 104 7.14 -10.56 6.90
C PHE A 104 7.77 -9.17 7.09
N PHE A 105 6.96 -8.11 7.22
CA PHE A 105 7.45 -6.75 7.38
C PHE A 105 8.12 -6.54 8.75
N ILE A 106 7.59 -7.14 9.80
CA ILE A 106 8.18 -7.09 11.15
C ILE A 106 9.57 -7.77 11.14
N ASP A 107 9.66 -8.96 10.55
CA ASP A 107 10.92 -9.70 10.45
C ASP A 107 11.98 -8.93 9.65
N ARG A 108 11.59 -8.27 8.57
CA ARG A 108 12.52 -7.44 7.79
C ARG A 108 13.06 -6.26 8.60
N PHE A 109 12.22 -5.65 9.42
CA PHE A 109 12.69 -4.60 10.31
C PHE A 109 13.69 -5.15 11.33
N GLU A 110 13.35 -6.24 12.00
CA GLU A 110 14.19 -6.83 13.03
C GLU A 110 15.52 -7.36 12.48
N LYS A 111 15.50 -7.99 11.30
CA LYS A 111 16.70 -8.64 10.72
C LYS A 111 17.52 -7.73 9.83
N HIS A 112 16.88 -6.77 9.15
CA HIS A 112 17.52 -5.96 8.11
C HIS A 112 17.33 -4.45 8.28
N GLY A 113 16.61 -4.02 9.30
CA GLY A 113 16.40 -2.60 9.59
C GLY A 113 15.48 -1.88 8.58
N VAL A 114 14.71 -2.61 7.78
CA VAL A 114 13.76 -2.00 6.86
C VAL A 114 12.49 -1.62 7.62
N GLY A 115 12.37 -0.35 7.99
CA GLY A 115 11.25 0.15 8.79
C GLY A 115 9.99 0.41 7.97
N PHE A 116 8.87 0.54 8.68
CA PHE A 116 7.59 0.99 8.15
C PHE A 116 7.00 2.04 9.10
N ASP A 117 6.13 2.88 8.59
CA ASP A 117 5.46 3.87 9.44
C ASP A 117 4.22 3.26 10.10
N GLU A 118 3.35 2.65 9.30
CA GLU A 118 2.12 2.00 9.75
C GLU A 118 2.04 0.59 9.18
N LEU A 119 1.58 -0.34 10.01
CA LEU A 119 1.32 -1.72 9.63
C LEU A 119 0.01 -2.14 10.30
N PHE A 120 -1.11 -2.03 9.58
CA PHE A 120 -2.44 -2.23 10.15
C PHE A 120 -3.09 -3.47 9.56
N LEU A 121 -3.35 -4.46 10.43
CA LEU A 121 -4.20 -5.59 10.08
C LEU A 121 -5.64 -5.10 10.13
N SER A 122 -6.28 -5.03 8.97
CA SER A 122 -7.59 -4.42 8.84
C SER A 122 -8.63 -5.44 8.42
N ARG A 123 -9.82 -5.33 8.99
CA ARG A 123 -10.97 -6.08 8.52
C ARG A 123 -12.20 -5.21 8.40
N SER A 124 -13.02 -5.52 7.42
CA SER A 124 -14.36 -4.98 7.31
C SER A 124 -15.32 -5.81 8.16
N ARG A 125 -16.34 -5.18 8.72
CA ARG A 125 -17.43 -5.89 9.41
C ARG A 125 -18.17 -6.86 8.48
N LYS A 126 -18.04 -6.68 7.17
CA LYS A 126 -18.60 -7.58 6.14
C LYS A 126 -17.67 -8.76 5.83
N GLY A 127 -16.51 -8.88 6.48
CA GLY A 127 -15.65 -10.05 6.41
C GLY A 127 -14.43 -9.95 5.50
N GLY A 128 -14.17 -8.83 4.84
CA GLY A 128 -12.95 -8.64 4.04
C GLY A 128 -11.74 -8.33 4.93
N TYR A 129 -10.57 -8.85 4.54
CA TYR A 129 -9.30 -8.59 5.24
C TYR A 129 -8.32 -7.92 4.29
N TRP A 130 -7.53 -6.98 4.83
CA TRP A 130 -6.40 -6.40 4.11
C TRP A 130 -5.31 -5.97 5.09
N LEU A 131 -4.10 -5.86 4.59
CA LEU A 131 -2.98 -5.30 5.32
C LEU A 131 -2.64 -3.93 4.74
N HIS A 132 -2.72 -2.91 5.57
CA HIS A 132 -2.22 -1.58 5.25
C HIS A 132 -0.76 -1.49 5.66
N VAL A 133 0.11 -1.15 4.72
CA VAL A 133 1.52 -0.88 4.97
C VAL A 133 1.87 0.49 4.42
N SER A 134 2.58 1.27 5.19
CA SER A 134 3.07 2.59 4.77
C SER A 134 4.50 2.84 5.22
N TYR A 135 5.14 3.79 4.57
CA TYR A 135 6.45 4.26 4.97
C TYR A 135 6.52 5.79 4.91
N SER A 136 7.42 6.37 5.69
CA SER A 136 7.73 7.80 5.61
C SER A 136 8.86 8.01 4.59
N PRO A 137 8.69 8.89 3.58
CA PRO A 137 9.73 9.14 2.58
C PRO A 137 10.98 9.80 3.16
N THR A 138 10.89 10.38 4.37
CA THR A 138 12.05 10.95 5.08
C THR A 138 12.76 9.95 5.98
N GLY A 139 12.24 8.73 6.11
CA GLY A 139 12.81 7.69 6.97
C GLY A 139 12.33 7.75 8.43
N ASP A 140 11.51 8.73 8.80
CA ASP A 140 10.97 8.88 10.15
C ASP A 140 9.77 7.94 10.37
N ASN A 141 10.02 6.65 10.31
CA ASN A 141 9.01 5.61 10.47
C ASN A 141 8.67 5.40 11.94
N ARG A 142 7.36 5.39 12.26
CA ARG A 142 6.87 5.25 13.64
C ARG A 142 6.73 3.81 14.11
N LEU A 143 6.82 2.83 13.21
CA LEU A 143 6.65 1.39 13.50
C LEU A 143 5.32 1.10 14.21
N ARG A 144 4.24 1.74 13.79
CA ARG A 144 2.92 1.53 14.39
C ARG A 144 2.27 0.27 13.84
N CYS A 145 1.98 -0.68 14.75
CA CYS A 145 1.24 -1.90 14.44
C CYS A 145 -0.12 -1.87 15.15
N GLN A 146 -1.20 -2.03 14.40
CA GLN A 146 -2.56 -1.98 14.97
C GLN A 146 -3.48 -2.98 14.26
N VAL A 147 -4.54 -3.37 14.94
CA VAL A 147 -5.67 -4.09 14.37
C VAL A 147 -6.82 -3.11 14.22
N MET A 148 -7.37 -3.00 13.01
CA MET A 148 -8.42 -2.05 12.66
C MET A 148 -9.68 -2.81 12.23
N VAL A 149 -10.83 -2.33 12.68
CA VAL A 149 -12.14 -2.85 12.28
C VAL A 149 -12.97 -1.70 11.71
N TYR A 150 -13.45 -1.87 10.49
CA TYR A 150 -14.21 -0.86 9.76
C TYR A 150 -15.66 -1.27 9.52
#